data_70309df73b329cdc7ebb315bccf3ebcd
#
_entry.id   70309df73b329cdc7ebb315bccf3ebcd
#
_cell.length_a   1.000
_cell.length_b   1.000
_cell.length_c   1.000
_cell.angle_alpha   90.00
_cell.angle_beta   90.00
_cell.angle_gamma   90.00
#
_symmetry.space_group_name_H-M   'P 1'
#
loop_
_entity.id
_entity.type
_entity.pdbx_description
1 polymer ?
#
loop_
_entity_poly.entity_id
_entity_poly.type
_entity_poly.pdbx_seq_one_letter_code
_entity_poly.pdbx_strand_id
1 'polypeptide(L)'
;MIRRLHHNAYRCRDSEETRRFYQDFLGLRLAGTLEIGETKSGRKTETLHTFYELGDGSYLAFFEAPDMPFEFKAQHDYDLHIALEVDEKTLREMLAKGKAAGIETRGISDHGFIHSIYFRDPNGYVIELAAKTPGHDSAMDPATNGAREKLERWTSFKQRRTASVS
;
A
#
# COMPACT_ATOMS: atom_id res chain seq x y z
N MET A 1 -15.47 1.76 -18.42
CA MET A 1 -15.50 1.53 -16.95
C MET A 1 -14.14 1.04 -16.49
N ILE A 2 -13.55 1.64 -15.46
CA ILE A 2 -12.33 1.14 -14.81
C ILE A 2 -12.70 -0.13 -14.05
N ARG A 3 -11.94 -1.21 -14.22
CA ARG A 3 -12.30 -2.54 -13.67
C ARG A 3 -11.62 -2.80 -12.32
N ARG A 4 -10.29 -2.54 -12.22
CA ARG A 4 -9.48 -2.81 -11.03
C ARG A 4 -8.15 -2.06 -11.12
N LEU A 5 -7.37 -2.08 -10.05
CA LEU A 5 -5.97 -1.70 -10.11
C LEU A 5 -5.21 -2.73 -10.98
N HIS A 6 -4.45 -2.27 -11.97
CA HIS A 6 -3.53 -3.16 -12.70
C HIS A 6 -2.22 -3.32 -11.92
N HIS A 7 -1.57 -2.21 -11.61
CA HIS A 7 -0.41 -2.15 -10.73
C HIS A 7 -0.24 -0.74 -10.18
N ASN A 8 0.44 -0.63 -9.06
CA ASN A 8 1.08 0.60 -8.59
C ASN A 8 2.51 0.67 -9.14
N ALA A 9 3.21 1.79 -8.91
CA ALA A 9 4.63 1.88 -9.20
C ALA A 9 5.31 2.75 -8.12
N TYR A 10 6.15 2.14 -7.31
CA TYR A 10 6.91 2.80 -6.25
C TYR A 10 8.40 2.64 -6.48
N ARG A 11 9.20 3.48 -5.84
CA ARG A 11 10.65 3.31 -5.83
C ARG A 11 11.04 2.26 -4.79
N CYS A 12 12.03 1.42 -5.13
CA CYS A 12 12.71 0.61 -4.14
C CYS A 12 14.20 0.94 -4.10
N ARG A 13 14.80 0.69 -2.94
CA ARG A 13 16.22 0.92 -2.69
C ARG A 13 17.06 -0.19 -3.31
N ASP A 14 16.57 -1.40 -3.16
CA ASP A 14 17.19 -2.63 -3.61
C ASP A 14 16.11 -3.65 -3.96
N SER A 15 16.17 -4.21 -5.17
CA SER A 15 15.15 -5.14 -5.67
C SER A 15 15.17 -6.48 -4.95
N GLU A 16 16.35 -6.95 -4.49
CA GLU A 16 16.45 -8.22 -3.77
C GLU A 16 15.96 -8.09 -2.33
N GLU A 17 16.25 -6.98 -1.63
CA GLU A 17 15.65 -6.71 -0.32
C GLU A 17 14.11 -6.60 -0.43
N THR A 18 13.63 -5.91 -1.47
CA THR A 18 12.20 -5.79 -1.78
C THR A 18 11.60 -7.16 -2.05
N ARG A 19 12.26 -8.02 -2.86
CA ARG A 19 11.81 -9.39 -3.13
C ARG A 19 11.69 -10.23 -1.85
N ARG A 20 12.68 -10.16 -0.95
CA ARG A 20 12.63 -10.89 0.33
C ARG A 20 11.42 -10.50 1.16
N PHE A 21 11.08 -9.21 1.19
CA PHE A 21 9.90 -8.76 1.92
C PHE A 21 8.60 -9.19 1.23
N TYR A 22 8.44 -8.89 -0.06
CA TYR A 22 7.16 -9.13 -0.74
C TYR A 22 6.94 -10.60 -1.11
N GLN A 23 7.98 -11.32 -1.51
CA GLN A 23 7.85 -12.73 -1.85
C GLN A 23 8.06 -13.65 -0.63
N ASP A 24 9.20 -13.56 0.07
CA ASP A 24 9.54 -14.56 1.08
C ASP A 24 8.75 -14.31 2.40
N PHE A 25 8.52 -13.06 2.75
CA PHE A 25 7.77 -12.72 3.96
C PHE A 25 6.27 -12.62 3.70
N LEU A 26 5.79 -11.80 2.74
CA LEU A 26 4.35 -11.65 2.47
C LEU A 26 3.77 -12.80 1.64
N GLY A 27 4.58 -13.56 0.89
CA GLY A 27 4.14 -14.68 0.07
C GLY A 27 3.62 -14.31 -1.32
N LEU A 28 3.88 -13.09 -1.79
CA LEU A 28 3.49 -12.66 -3.14
C LEU A 28 4.49 -13.21 -4.16
N ARG A 29 3.99 -13.78 -5.27
CA ARG A 29 4.85 -14.31 -6.31
C ARG A 29 5.50 -13.18 -7.13
N LEU A 30 6.83 -13.21 -7.30
CA LEU A 30 7.49 -12.37 -8.31
C LEU A 30 7.05 -12.87 -9.71
N ALA A 31 6.14 -12.13 -10.33
CA ALA A 31 5.50 -12.52 -11.59
C ALA A 31 6.27 -12.06 -12.83
N GLY A 32 7.05 -11.00 -12.69
CA GLY A 32 7.81 -10.46 -13.80
C GLY A 32 8.83 -9.41 -13.40
N THR A 33 9.81 -9.24 -14.28
CA THR A 33 10.82 -8.19 -14.23
C THR A 33 10.99 -7.58 -15.60
N LEU A 34 11.29 -6.28 -15.65
CA LEU A 34 11.59 -5.55 -16.88
C LEU A 34 12.86 -4.73 -16.67
N GLU A 35 13.90 -5.06 -17.41
CA GLU A 35 15.11 -4.25 -17.50
C GLU A 35 14.91 -3.10 -18.47
N ILE A 36 15.21 -1.87 -18.04
CA ILE A 36 15.04 -0.66 -18.83
C ILE A 36 16.41 0.02 -18.97
N GLY A 37 17.01 -0.11 -20.16
CA GLY A 37 18.30 0.53 -20.50
C GLY A 37 18.13 1.92 -21.13
N GLU A 38 16.92 2.26 -21.58
CA GLU A 38 16.62 3.54 -22.17
C GLU A 38 15.15 3.93 -21.95
N THR A 39 14.91 5.18 -21.59
CA THR A 39 13.55 5.72 -21.44
C THR A 39 12.94 6.05 -22.81
N LYS A 40 11.61 6.25 -22.86
CA LYS A 40 10.90 6.66 -24.08
C LYS A 40 11.40 8.02 -24.65
N SER A 41 12.03 8.85 -23.82
CA SER A 41 12.64 10.13 -24.22
C SER A 41 14.10 10.00 -24.67
N GLY A 42 14.64 8.79 -24.79
CA GLY A 42 16.01 8.52 -25.21
C GLY A 42 17.08 8.67 -24.12
N ARG A 43 16.70 8.92 -22.84
CA ARG A 43 17.66 8.96 -21.73
C ARG A 43 18.10 7.53 -21.40
N LYS A 44 19.43 7.32 -21.37
CA LYS A 44 20.01 6.07 -20.87
C LYS A 44 19.74 5.93 -19.36
N THR A 45 19.47 4.73 -18.90
CA THR A 45 19.19 4.42 -17.51
C THR A 45 19.53 2.96 -17.21
N GLU A 46 19.80 2.65 -15.96
CA GLU A 46 19.92 1.28 -15.45
C GLU A 46 18.79 1.06 -14.45
N THR A 47 17.65 0.64 -14.94
CA THR A 47 16.43 0.53 -14.12
C THR A 47 15.87 -0.89 -14.21
N LEU A 48 15.55 -1.47 -13.06
CA LEU A 48 14.79 -2.71 -12.95
C LEU A 48 13.37 -2.40 -12.47
N HIS A 49 12.37 -2.94 -13.16
CA HIS A 49 10.96 -2.87 -12.77
C HIS A 49 10.47 -4.27 -12.40
N THR A 50 10.05 -4.47 -11.15
CA THR A 50 9.58 -5.77 -10.62
C THR A 50 8.09 -5.74 -10.36
N PHE A 51 7.42 -6.90 -10.49
CA PHE A 51 5.98 -7.07 -10.31
C PHE A 51 5.69 -8.26 -9.39
N TYR A 52 4.99 -8.03 -8.29
CA TYR A 52 4.55 -9.03 -7.32
C TYR A 52 3.05 -9.22 -7.43
N GLU A 53 2.61 -10.44 -7.76
CA GLU A 53 1.22 -10.75 -8.08
C GLU A 53 0.34 -10.87 -6.84
N LEU A 54 -0.83 -10.25 -6.90
CA LEU A 54 -1.94 -10.39 -5.94
C LEU A 54 -2.95 -11.43 -6.42
N GLY A 55 -3.78 -11.95 -5.51
CA GLY A 55 -4.75 -12.99 -5.79
C GLY A 55 -5.81 -12.67 -6.84
N ASP A 56 -6.04 -11.38 -7.12
CA ASP A 56 -6.96 -10.91 -8.16
C ASP A 56 -6.28 -10.68 -9.52
N GLY A 57 -4.96 -10.96 -9.62
CA GLY A 57 -4.16 -10.73 -10.82
C GLY A 57 -3.78 -9.25 -11.05
N SER A 58 -3.86 -8.41 -10.02
CA SER A 58 -3.18 -7.12 -9.97
C SER A 58 -1.78 -7.28 -9.39
N TYR A 59 -0.97 -6.21 -9.38
CA TYR A 59 0.42 -6.30 -8.97
C TYR A 59 0.84 -5.14 -8.09
N LEU A 60 1.68 -5.42 -7.10
CA LEU A 60 2.56 -4.42 -6.51
C LEU A 60 3.84 -4.36 -7.34
N ALA A 61 4.23 -3.16 -7.76
CA ALA A 61 5.36 -2.99 -8.66
C ALA A 61 6.36 -1.95 -8.12
N PHE A 62 7.64 -2.22 -8.36
CA PHE A 62 8.72 -1.37 -7.86
C PHE A 62 9.74 -1.07 -8.94
N PHE A 63 10.32 0.13 -8.86
CA PHE A 63 11.44 0.56 -9.66
C PHE A 63 12.69 0.69 -8.79
N GLU A 64 13.72 -0.08 -9.10
CA GLU A 64 15.08 0.22 -8.70
C GLU A 64 15.75 1.01 -9.83
N ALA A 65 16.24 2.22 -9.55
CA ALA A 65 16.89 3.08 -10.52
C ALA A 65 18.05 3.82 -9.84
N PRO A 66 19.25 3.18 -9.75
CA PRO A 66 20.39 3.71 -9.05
C PRO A 66 20.90 5.06 -9.60
N ASP A 67 20.68 5.28 -10.90
CA ASP A 67 21.05 6.52 -11.61
C ASP A 67 20.09 7.70 -11.36
N MET A 68 19.02 7.50 -10.58
CA MET A 68 18.01 8.53 -10.29
C MET A 68 17.92 8.77 -8.78
N PRO A 69 18.34 9.96 -8.28
CA PRO A 69 18.18 10.30 -6.86
C PRO A 69 16.74 10.15 -6.38
N PHE A 70 16.58 9.57 -5.20
CA PHE A 70 15.30 9.42 -4.52
C PHE A 70 15.50 9.43 -3.01
N GLU A 71 14.64 10.16 -2.29
CA GLU A 71 14.66 10.21 -0.83
C GLU A 71 13.79 9.08 -0.26
N PHE A 72 14.43 8.05 0.30
CA PHE A 72 13.74 7.00 1.06
C PHE A 72 13.58 7.44 2.51
N LYS A 73 12.35 7.54 2.96
CA LYS A 73 12.01 7.89 4.35
C LYS A 73 10.94 6.95 4.89
N ALA A 74 10.87 6.85 6.22
CA ALA A 74 9.74 6.19 6.88
C ALA A 74 8.47 7.01 6.59
N GLN A 75 7.53 6.41 5.86
CA GLN A 75 6.27 7.05 5.53
C GLN A 75 5.34 7.08 6.74
N HIS A 76 4.53 8.14 6.86
CA HIS A 76 3.40 8.15 7.77
C HIS A 76 2.20 7.45 7.12
N ASP A 77 1.38 6.76 7.90
CA ASP A 77 0.21 6.01 7.39
C ASP A 77 -0.75 6.91 6.58
N TYR A 78 -0.84 8.22 6.92
CA TYR A 78 -1.71 9.16 6.19
C TYR A 78 -1.08 9.70 4.91
N ASP A 79 0.25 9.64 4.79
CA ASP A 79 0.94 10.09 3.58
C ASP A 79 0.89 9.01 2.51
N LEU A 80 1.21 7.78 2.90
CA LEU A 80 1.21 6.62 2.01
C LEU A 80 1.14 5.32 2.81
N HIS A 81 0.15 4.50 2.52
CA HIS A 81 0.16 3.07 2.85
C HIS A 81 -0.46 2.26 1.70
N ILE A 82 -0.13 0.99 1.67
CA ILE A 82 -0.68 0.02 0.72
C ILE A 82 -1.48 -0.98 1.54
N ALA A 83 -2.80 -0.98 1.38
CA ALA A 83 -3.69 -1.91 2.07
C ALA A 83 -4.01 -3.12 1.17
N LEU A 84 -3.75 -4.31 1.69
CA LEU A 84 -3.97 -5.59 1.02
C LEU A 84 -5.03 -6.37 1.79
N GLU A 85 -6.05 -6.87 1.09
CA GLU A 85 -7.11 -7.66 1.70
C GLU A 85 -6.60 -9.07 2.03
N VAL A 86 -6.91 -9.51 3.26
CA VAL A 86 -6.68 -10.87 3.74
C VAL A 86 -7.89 -11.34 4.57
N ASP A 87 -7.99 -12.63 4.86
CA ASP A 87 -8.93 -13.11 5.87
C ASP A 87 -8.38 -12.92 7.30
N GLU A 88 -9.26 -13.00 8.28
CA GLU A 88 -8.93 -12.80 9.71
C GLU A 88 -7.89 -13.80 10.22
N LYS A 89 -7.90 -15.04 9.71
CA LYS A 89 -6.92 -16.07 10.08
C LYS A 89 -5.53 -15.67 9.57
N THR A 90 -5.42 -15.34 8.31
CA THR A 90 -4.16 -14.87 7.68
C THR A 90 -3.63 -13.61 8.38
N LEU A 91 -4.51 -12.66 8.73
CA LEU A 91 -4.13 -11.46 9.47
C LEU A 91 -3.42 -11.81 10.80
N ARG A 92 -3.98 -12.73 11.59
CA ARG A 92 -3.39 -13.16 12.86
C ARG A 92 -2.09 -13.93 12.70
N GLU A 93 -2.02 -14.81 11.71
CA GLU A 93 -0.80 -15.56 11.37
C GLU A 93 0.32 -14.61 10.95
N MET A 94 0.02 -13.60 10.12
CA MET A 94 0.99 -12.61 9.67
C MET A 94 1.43 -11.67 10.79
N LEU A 95 0.55 -11.32 11.73
CA LEU A 95 0.92 -10.57 12.94
C LEU A 95 2.00 -11.32 13.74
N ALA A 96 1.79 -12.62 13.97
CA ALA A 96 2.74 -13.46 14.69
C ALA A 96 4.05 -13.62 13.91
N LYS A 97 3.96 -13.87 12.60
CA LYS A 97 5.12 -14.02 11.70
C LYS A 97 5.98 -12.75 11.67
N GLY A 98 5.37 -11.56 11.56
CA GLY A 98 6.08 -10.28 11.55
C GLY A 98 6.84 -10.03 12.84
N LYS A 99 6.19 -10.28 13.99
CA LYS A 99 6.84 -10.16 15.31
C LYS A 99 8.00 -11.14 15.47
N ALA A 100 7.81 -12.39 15.06
CA ALA A 100 8.85 -13.42 15.14
C ALA A 100 10.05 -13.12 14.23
N ALA A 101 9.81 -12.49 13.08
CA ALA A 101 10.85 -12.07 12.13
C ALA A 101 11.55 -10.74 12.52
N GLY A 102 11.13 -10.07 13.60
CA GLY A 102 11.67 -8.77 14.00
C GLY A 102 11.35 -7.62 13.05
N ILE A 103 10.33 -7.79 12.21
CA ILE A 103 9.82 -6.74 11.31
C ILE A 103 8.96 -5.77 12.13
N GLU A 104 9.09 -4.45 11.89
CA GLU A 104 8.19 -3.47 12.51
C GLU A 104 6.74 -3.86 12.24
N THR A 105 6.02 -4.24 13.30
CA THR A 105 4.67 -4.79 13.22
C THR A 105 3.76 -4.13 14.25
N ARG A 106 2.66 -3.52 13.79
CA ARG A 106 1.66 -2.83 14.62
C ARG A 106 0.27 -3.43 14.43
N GLY A 107 -0.60 -3.25 15.38
CA GLY A 107 -2.00 -3.72 15.38
C GLY A 107 -2.21 -4.85 16.41
N ILE A 108 -3.37 -5.47 16.50
CA ILE A 108 -4.53 -5.32 15.59
C ILE A 108 -5.24 -3.99 15.89
N SER A 109 -5.55 -3.21 14.86
CA SER A 109 -6.39 -2.02 14.94
C SER A 109 -7.79 -2.36 14.45
N ASP A 110 -8.80 -2.05 15.25
CA ASP A 110 -10.22 -2.18 14.87
C ASP A 110 -10.74 -0.84 14.35
N HIS A 111 -11.12 -0.82 13.07
CA HIS A 111 -11.71 0.34 12.41
C HIS A 111 -13.25 0.22 12.27
N GLY A 112 -13.86 -0.78 12.92
CA GLY A 112 -15.27 -1.09 12.88
C GLY A 112 -15.68 -1.92 11.65
N PHE A 113 -15.17 -1.59 10.47
CA PHE A 113 -15.48 -2.30 9.22
C PHE A 113 -14.35 -3.18 8.71
N ILE A 114 -13.12 -2.99 9.20
CA ILE A 114 -11.95 -3.83 8.97
C ILE A 114 -11.13 -3.96 10.26
N HIS A 115 -10.41 -5.08 10.39
CA HIS A 115 -9.29 -5.23 11.31
C HIS A 115 -8.00 -5.10 10.53
N SER A 116 -7.01 -4.37 11.05
CA SER A 116 -5.78 -4.08 10.35
C SER A 116 -4.54 -4.39 11.18
N ILE A 117 -3.50 -4.87 10.49
CA ILE A 117 -2.12 -4.89 10.98
C ILE A 117 -1.23 -4.16 9.98
N TYR A 118 -0.11 -3.65 10.46
CA TYR A 118 0.78 -2.82 9.67
C TYR A 118 2.21 -3.30 9.79
N PHE A 119 2.91 -3.32 8.66
CA PHE A 119 4.34 -3.55 8.56
C PHE A 119 5.03 -2.34 7.95
N ARG A 120 6.33 -2.21 8.20
CA ARG A 120 7.17 -1.31 7.42
C ARG A 120 8.07 -2.14 6.51
N ASP A 121 8.00 -1.85 5.21
CA ASP A 121 8.86 -2.51 4.23
C ASP A 121 10.30 -1.94 4.26
N PRO A 122 11.28 -2.57 3.59
CA PRO A 122 12.67 -2.10 3.59
C PRO A 122 12.86 -0.71 2.94
N ASN A 123 11.88 -0.24 2.17
CA ASN A 123 11.91 1.07 1.52
C ASN A 123 11.32 2.19 2.38
N GLY A 124 10.69 1.85 3.51
CA GLY A 124 10.02 2.78 4.41
C GLY A 124 8.51 2.93 4.16
N TYR A 125 7.92 2.15 3.27
CA TYR A 125 6.48 2.15 3.00
C TYR A 125 5.72 1.39 4.08
N VAL A 126 4.51 1.85 4.38
CA VAL A 126 3.60 1.15 5.28
C VAL A 126 2.76 0.17 4.47
N ILE A 127 2.81 -1.10 4.84
CA ILE A 127 1.98 -2.16 4.28
C ILE A 127 0.95 -2.56 5.33
N GLU A 128 -0.31 -2.37 4.99
CA GLU A 128 -1.45 -2.77 5.79
C GLU A 128 -1.99 -4.12 5.27
N LEU A 129 -2.23 -5.06 6.17
CA LEU A 129 -3.12 -6.19 5.88
C LEU A 129 -4.45 -5.91 6.55
N ALA A 130 -5.53 -5.95 5.77
CA ALA A 130 -6.87 -5.60 6.20
C ALA A 130 -7.83 -6.79 6.04
N ALA A 131 -8.46 -7.20 7.13
CA ALA A 131 -9.49 -8.23 7.13
C ALA A 131 -10.87 -7.59 7.31
N LYS A 132 -11.81 -7.90 6.43
CA LYS A 132 -13.19 -7.41 6.52
C LYS A 132 -13.91 -7.93 7.74
N THR A 133 -14.62 -7.06 8.44
CA THR A 133 -15.61 -7.44 9.46
C THR A 133 -16.99 -7.63 8.83
N PRO A 134 -17.98 -8.21 9.55
CA PRO A 134 -19.36 -8.29 9.04
C PRO A 134 -19.99 -6.94 8.68
N GLY A 135 -19.47 -5.83 9.25
CA GLY A 135 -19.95 -4.48 8.95
C GLY A 135 -19.35 -3.84 7.69
N HIS A 136 -18.41 -4.50 7.02
CA HIS A 136 -17.66 -3.92 5.92
C HIS A 136 -18.55 -3.44 4.76
N ASP A 137 -19.40 -4.31 4.24
CA ASP A 137 -20.19 -4.02 3.03
C ASP A 137 -21.18 -2.88 3.28
N SER A 138 -21.81 -2.84 4.46
CA SER A 138 -22.67 -1.72 4.87
C SER A 138 -21.89 -0.41 4.99
N ALA A 139 -20.68 -0.46 5.55
CA ALA A 139 -19.84 0.73 5.67
C ALA A 139 -19.35 1.27 4.32
N MET A 140 -19.25 0.41 3.31
CA MET A 140 -18.80 0.76 1.96
C MET A 140 -19.95 0.93 0.95
N ASP A 141 -21.19 0.77 1.36
CA ASP A 141 -22.36 1.00 0.50
C ASP A 141 -22.65 2.51 0.37
N PRO A 142 -22.39 3.14 -0.80
CA PRO A 142 -22.62 4.56 -1.00
C PRO A 142 -24.10 4.97 -0.92
N ALA A 143 -25.04 4.02 -1.02
CA ALA A 143 -26.48 4.29 -0.91
C ALA A 143 -26.89 4.55 0.55
N THR A 144 -26.15 4.05 1.53
CA THR A 144 -26.54 4.07 2.94
C THR A 144 -25.51 4.69 3.89
N ASN A 145 -24.24 4.78 3.49
CA ASN A 145 -23.15 5.20 4.37
C ASN A 145 -23.02 6.73 4.56
N GLY A 146 -23.75 7.54 3.81
CA GLY A 146 -23.70 9.00 3.89
C GLY A 146 -22.34 9.61 3.50
N ALA A 147 -21.58 8.93 2.62
CA ALA A 147 -20.24 9.36 2.24
C ALA A 147 -20.22 10.76 1.60
N ARG A 148 -21.21 11.05 0.73
CA ARG A 148 -21.32 12.34 0.05
C ARG A 148 -21.56 13.49 1.03
N GLU A 149 -22.52 13.34 1.93
CA GLU A 149 -22.87 14.33 2.94
C GLU A 149 -21.72 14.56 3.94
N LYS A 150 -20.97 13.50 4.29
CA LYS A 150 -19.77 13.63 5.14
C LYS A 150 -18.71 14.45 4.45
N LEU A 151 -18.46 14.23 3.17
CA LEU A 151 -17.49 15.01 2.37
C LEU A 151 -17.88 16.48 2.26
N GLU A 152 -19.17 16.78 2.03
CA GLU A 152 -19.69 18.13 1.94
C GLU A 152 -19.56 18.88 3.27
N ARG A 153 -19.90 18.24 4.41
CA ARG A 153 -19.69 18.80 5.75
C ARG A 153 -18.20 19.09 6.01
N TRP A 154 -17.32 18.18 5.64
CA TRP A 154 -15.87 18.40 5.79
C TRP A 154 -15.36 19.56 4.95
N THR A 155 -15.83 19.69 3.71
CA THR A 155 -15.49 20.83 2.84
C THR A 155 -15.93 22.16 3.44
N SER A 156 -17.16 22.25 3.95
CA SER A 156 -17.68 23.43 4.61
C SER A 156 -16.93 23.77 5.91
N PHE A 157 -16.54 22.77 6.67
CA PHE A 157 -15.71 22.93 7.86
C PHE A 157 -14.35 23.57 7.54
N LYS A 158 -13.65 23.10 6.51
CA LYS A 158 -12.37 23.67 6.07
C LYS A 158 -12.50 25.14 5.64
N GLN A 159 -13.53 25.48 4.86
CA GLN A 159 -13.79 26.84 4.40
C GLN A 159 -13.98 27.81 5.56
N ARG A 160 -14.74 27.42 6.60
CA ARG A 160 -14.94 28.26 7.79
C ARG A 160 -13.62 28.49 8.58
N ARG A 161 -12.76 27.46 8.67
CA ARG A 161 -11.46 27.62 9.34
C ARG A 161 -10.53 28.58 8.61
N THR A 162 -10.52 28.55 7.28
CA THR A 162 -9.68 29.44 6.48
C THR A 162 -10.15 30.90 6.58
N ALA A 163 -11.47 31.13 6.61
CA ALA A 163 -12.04 32.47 6.76
C ALA A 163 -11.86 33.08 8.18
N SER A 164 -11.56 32.26 9.20
CA SER A 164 -11.33 32.74 10.57
C SER A 164 -9.85 33.01 10.88
N VAL A 165 -8.94 32.83 9.96
CA VAL A 165 -7.48 33.03 10.10
C VAL A 165 -7.00 34.20 9.22
N SER A 166 -7.86 34.74 8.36
CA SER A 166 -7.65 35.96 7.55
C SER A 166 -8.28 37.15 8.22
#